data_df412807d90a0743982546b1714e7f9c
#
_entry.id   df412807d90a0743982546b1714e7f9c
#
_cell.length_a   1.000
_cell.length_b   1.000
_cell.length_c   1.000
_cell.angle_alpha   90.00
_cell.angle_beta   90.00
_cell.angle_gamma   90.00
#
_symmetry.space_group_name_H-M   'P 1'
#
loop_
_entity.id
_entity.type
_entity.pdbx_description
1 polymer ?
#
loop_
_entity_poly.entity_id
_entity_poly.type
_entity_poly.pdbx_seq_one_letter_code
_entity_poly.pdbx_strand_id
1 'polypeptide(L)'
;SVYGVIIAGWASNSKYSFFGAMRSSAQTISYEIAMGAALVCVVMVSGSMNFNDIVASQAKGIAGGSIFSWNWFALFPVFLVYLISAVAETNRAPFDVAEGESEIVAGFHVEYSGFAFALFFLAEYIFMILIGALTAIMFLGGWLSPFPQIWGFIGAPSAFWMFLKMAFILYGYLWIRATFPRYRYDQIMRLGWKVLIPVTFVCIVLLGLWMISPLSLWK
;
A
#
# COMPACT_ATOMS: atom_id res chain seq x y z
N SER A 1 -8.52 10.05 3.21
CA SER A 1 -8.26 10.86 1.99
C SER A 1 -9.49 10.98 1.10
N VAL A 2 -10.33 9.96 0.97
CA VAL A 2 -11.52 9.90 0.08
C VAL A 2 -12.47 11.09 0.24
N TYR A 3 -12.80 11.46 1.48
CA TYR A 3 -13.71 12.57 1.75
C TYR A 3 -13.21 13.92 1.21
N GLY A 4 -11.90 14.16 1.24
CA GLY A 4 -11.32 15.38 0.69
C GLY A 4 -11.57 15.50 -0.82
N VAL A 5 -11.42 14.40 -1.56
CA VAL A 5 -11.67 14.35 -3.01
C VAL A 5 -13.15 14.53 -3.33
N ILE A 6 -14.06 13.89 -2.57
CA ILE A 6 -15.52 14.03 -2.76
C ILE A 6 -15.95 15.48 -2.53
N ILE A 7 -15.51 16.08 -1.42
CA ILE A 7 -15.86 17.47 -1.07
C ILE A 7 -15.29 18.44 -2.11
N ALA A 8 -14.06 18.23 -2.57
CA ALA A 8 -13.44 19.05 -3.61
C ALA A 8 -14.24 19.01 -4.91
N GLY A 9 -14.61 17.80 -5.38
CA GLY A 9 -15.41 17.65 -6.58
C GLY A 9 -16.81 18.25 -6.47
N TRP A 10 -17.41 18.18 -5.29
CA TRP A 10 -18.72 18.77 -5.03
C TRP A 10 -18.64 20.32 -4.95
N ALA A 11 -17.64 20.83 -4.26
CA ALA A 11 -17.46 22.28 -4.06
C ALA A 11 -17.12 23.03 -5.35
N SER A 12 -16.50 22.37 -6.34
CA SER A 12 -16.18 22.95 -7.63
C SER A 12 -17.40 23.29 -8.50
N ASN A 13 -18.60 22.78 -8.17
CA ASN A 13 -19.87 23.00 -8.88
C ASN A 13 -19.80 22.70 -10.39
N SER A 14 -18.88 21.83 -10.80
CA SER A 14 -18.67 21.40 -12.19
C SER A 14 -19.09 19.94 -12.35
N LYS A 15 -19.82 19.62 -13.44
CA LYS A 15 -20.24 18.23 -13.72
C LYS A 15 -19.04 17.29 -13.90
N TYR A 16 -18.01 17.73 -14.60
CA TYR A 16 -16.81 16.93 -14.86
C TYR A 16 -16.02 16.66 -13.59
N SER A 17 -15.83 17.68 -12.76
CA SER A 17 -15.15 17.56 -11.50
C SER A 17 -15.88 16.62 -10.53
N PHE A 18 -17.22 16.70 -10.46
CA PHE A 18 -18.04 15.80 -9.64
C PHE A 18 -17.92 14.33 -10.10
N PHE A 19 -18.02 14.06 -11.41
CA PHE A 19 -17.83 12.70 -11.93
C PHE A 19 -16.42 12.18 -11.72
N GLY A 20 -15.38 13.01 -11.87
CA GLY A 20 -14.00 12.67 -11.56
C GLY A 20 -13.82 12.26 -10.10
N ALA A 21 -14.38 13.05 -9.18
CA ALA A 21 -14.35 12.77 -7.75
C ALA A 21 -15.07 11.46 -7.38
N MET A 22 -16.21 11.18 -7.99
CA MET A 22 -16.96 9.93 -7.76
C MET A 22 -16.19 8.70 -8.25
N ARG A 23 -15.53 8.79 -9.43
CA ARG A 23 -14.69 7.69 -9.95
C ARG A 23 -13.46 7.45 -9.05
N SER A 24 -12.76 8.51 -8.67
CA SER A 24 -11.61 8.42 -7.77
C SER A 24 -12.00 7.82 -6.42
N SER A 25 -13.11 8.27 -5.83
CA SER A 25 -13.59 7.77 -4.55
C SER A 25 -13.96 6.29 -4.61
N ALA A 26 -14.65 5.86 -5.66
CA ALA A 26 -15.02 4.45 -5.83
C ALA A 26 -13.78 3.56 -5.98
N GLN A 27 -12.77 4.02 -6.70
CA GLN A 27 -11.48 3.33 -6.83
C GLN A 27 -10.82 3.21 -5.46
N THR A 28 -10.58 4.33 -4.77
CA THR A 28 -9.87 4.37 -3.48
C THR A 28 -10.57 3.48 -2.45
N ILE A 29 -11.89 3.56 -2.28
CA ILE A 29 -12.63 2.71 -1.34
C ILE A 29 -12.44 1.22 -1.64
N SER A 30 -12.49 0.84 -2.92
CA SER A 30 -12.32 -0.57 -3.32
C SER A 30 -10.95 -1.12 -2.94
N TYR A 31 -9.90 -0.32 -3.12
CA TYR A 31 -8.53 -0.72 -2.83
C TYR A 31 -8.16 -0.57 -1.35
N GLU A 32 -8.74 0.40 -0.62
CA GLU A 32 -8.62 0.51 0.83
C GLU A 32 -9.11 -0.76 1.54
N ILE A 33 -10.22 -1.35 1.08
CA ILE A 33 -10.74 -2.61 1.66
C ILE A 33 -9.73 -3.74 1.48
N ALA A 34 -9.18 -3.91 0.28
CA ALA A 34 -8.19 -4.97 0.01
C ALA A 34 -6.89 -4.74 0.79
N MET A 35 -6.41 -3.50 0.84
CA MET A 35 -5.21 -3.12 1.57
C MET A 35 -5.39 -3.29 3.08
N GLY A 36 -6.53 -2.84 3.63
CA GLY A 36 -6.87 -3.03 5.05
C GLY A 36 -6.94 -4.50 5.44
N ALA A 37 -7.56 -5.34 4.61
CA ALA A 37 -7.59 -6.79 4.82
C ALA A 37 -6.19 -7.43 4.78
N ALA A 38 -5.30 -6.93 3.91
CA ALA A 38 -3.90 -7.38 3.87
C ALA A 38 -3.14 -6.98 5.16
N LEU A 39 -3.38 -5.79 5.69
CA LEU A 39 -2.79 -5.36 6.97
C LEU A 39 -3.32 -6.18 8.16
N VAL A 40 -4.60 -6.58 8.14
CA VAL A 40 -5.16 -7.49 9.16
C VAL A 40 -4.40 -8.82 9.17
N CYS A 41 -4.02 -9.38 8.02
CA CYS A 41 -3.18 -10.59 7.98
C CYS A 41 -1.85 -10.40 8.73
N VAL A 42 -1.18 -9.25 8.55
CA VAL A 42 0.07 -8.95 9.25
C VAL A 42 -0.14 -8.82 10.76
N VAL A 43 -1.21 -8.12 11.17
CA VAL A 43 -1.56 -7.96 12.60
C VAL A 43 -1.90 -9.31 13.23
N MET A 44 -2.60 -10.19 12.53
CA MET A 44 -2.89 -11.55 13.00
C MET A 44 -1.61 -12.33 13.29
N VAL A 45 -0.65 -12.30 12.36
CA VAL A 45 0.63 -13.01 12.49
C VAL A 45 1.49 -12.44 13.63
N SER A 46 1.53 -11.11 13.79
CA SER A 46 2.31 -10.47 14.85
C SER A 46 1.65 -10.53 16.23
N GLY A 47 0.31 -10.71 16.28
CA GLY A 47 -0.47 -10.72 17.53
C GLY A 47 -0.56 -9.37 18.23
N SER A 48 -0.08 -8.29 17.63
CA SER A 48 -0.06 -6.93 18.19
C SER A 48 -0.32 -5.89 17.11
N MET A 49 -0.94 -4.76 17.50
CA MET A 49 -1.09 -3.57 16.67
C MET A 49 0.05 -2.56 16.85
N ASN A 50 0.97 -2.81 17.78
CA ASN A 50 2.11 -1.95 18.02
C ASN A 50 3.20 -2.20 16.96
N PHE A 51 3.64 -1.15 16.27
CA PHE A 51 4.69 -1.26 15.24
C PHE A 51 6.00 -1.84 15.76
N ASN A 52 6.37 -1.55 17.01
CA ASN A 52 7.57 -2.11 17.61
C ASN A 52 7.48 -3.64 17.73
N ASP A 53 6.33 -4.15 18.16
CA ASP A 53 6.11 -5.58 18.33
C ASP A 53 6.04 -6.28 16.96
N ILE A 54 5.42 -5.64 15.95
CA ILE A 54 5.38 -6.16 14.58
C ILE A 54 6.80 -6.30 14.01
N VAL A 55 7.66 -5.31 14.21
CA VAL A 55 9.06 -5.37 13.77
C VAL A 55 9.84 -6.41 14.58
N ALA A 56 9.62 -6.48 15.90
CA ALA A 56 10.27 -7.47 16.75
C ALA A 56 9.87 -8.91 16.41
N SER A 57 8.62 -9.15 16.03
CA SER A 57 8.17 -10.48 15.56
C SER A 57 8.88 -10.89 14.27
N GLN A 58 9.12 -9.97 13.35
CA GLN A 58 9.88 -10.21 12.12
C GLN A 58 11.35 -10.51 12.38
N ALA A 59 11.94 -10.00 13.47
CA ALA A 59 13.32 -10.32 13.86
C ALA A 59 13.49 -11.77 14.32
N LYS A 60 12.44 -12.36 14.91
CA LYS A 60 12.44 -13.74 15.42
C LYS A 60 11.99 -14.78 14.38
N GLY A 61 11.55 -14.38 13.20
CA GLY A 61 10.91 -15.23 12.20
C GLY A 61 11.76 -16.42 11.73
N ILE A 62 11.23 -17.17 10.77
CA ILE A 62 11.64 -18.53 10.33
C ILE A 62 13.14 -18.67 10.04
N ALA A 63 13.82 -17.62 9.60
CA ALA A 63 15.22 -17.67 9.14
C ALA A 63 16.21 -16.86 10.00
N GLY A 64 15.90 -16.63 11.27
CA GLY A 64 16.85 -16.10 12.25
C GLY A 64 17.46 -14.73 11.92
N GLY A 65 16.62 -13.72 11.58
CA GLY A 65 17.07 -12.35 11.35
C GLY A 65 17.59 -12.03 9.96
N SER A 66 17.37 -12.92 8.98
CA SER A 66 17.65 -12.67 7.56
C SER A 66 16.45 -12.05 6.83
N ILE A 67 16.65 -11.60 5.58
CA ILE A 67 15.60 -11.05 4.71
C ILE A 67 14.39 -12.00 4.59
N PHE A 68 14.60 -13.30 4.61
CA PHE A 68 13.57 -14.34 4.53
C PHE A 68 12.75 -14.52 5.82
N SER A 69 13.18 -13.91 6.92
CA SER A 69 12.45 -13.88 8.20
C SER A 69 11.32 -12.85 8.20
N TRP A 70 11.32 -11.91 7.27
CA TRP A 70 10.34 -10.83 7.22
C TRP A 70 9.00 -11.29 6.64
N ASN A 71 7.94 -10.59 6.97
CA ASN A 71 6.57 -10.92 6.58
C ASN A 71 6.35 -10.98 5.06
N TRP A 72 7.15 -10.26 4.26
CA TRP A 72 7.01 -10.30 2.80
C TRP A 72 7.18 -11.70 2.21
N PHE A 73 8.02 -12.54 2.81
CA PHE A 73 8.25 -13.91 2.34
C PHE A 73 7.16 -14.85 2.83
N ALA A 74 6.85 -14.84 4.13
CA ALA A 74 5.83 -15.70 4.73
C ALA A 74 4.41 -15.38 4.21
N LEU A 75 4.13 -14.08 3.96
CA LEU A 75 2.84 -13.58 3.48
C LEU A 75 2.92 -13.07 2.04
N PHE A 76 3.70 -13.74 1.18
CA PHE A 76 3.97 -13.27 -0.19
C PHE A 76 2.70 -12.91 -1.00
N PRO A 77 1.61 -13.73 -1.02
CA PRO A 77 0.39 -13.36 -1.73
C PRO A 77 -0.24 -12.07 -1.18
N VAL A 78 -0.27 -11.92 0.14
CA VAL A 78 -0.82 -10.76 0.84
C VAL A 78 0.02 -9.51 0.55
N PHE A 79 1.35 -9.66 0.53
CA PHE A 79 2.28 -8.60 0.18
C PHE A 79 2.07 -8.08 -1.25
N LEU A 80 1.86 -8.98 -2.23
CA LEU A 80 1.55 -8.59 -3.61
C LEU A 80 0.22 -7.83 -3.70
N VAL A 81 -0.83 -8.33 -3.03
CA VAL A 81 -2.12 -7.62 -2.99
C VAL A 81 -1.96 -6.24 -2.36
N TYR A 82 -1.22 -6.15 -1.26
CA TYR A 82 -0.93 -4.87 -0.59
C TYR A 82 -0.22 -3.90 -1.53
N LEU A 83 0.84 -4.31 -2.22
CA LEU A 83 1.59 -3.46 -3.16
C LEU A 83 0.71 -2.95 -4.31
N ILE A 84 -0.07 -3.83 -4.93
CA ILE A 84 -0.97 -3.44 -6.03
C ILE A 84 -2.03 -2.45 -5.53
N SER A 85 -2.64 -2.73 -4.37
CA SER A 85 -3.63 -1.85 -3.76
C SER A 85 -3.03 -0.49 -3.37
N ALA A 86 -1.81 -0.48 -2.87
CA ALA A 86 -1.07 0.71 -2.48
C ALA A 86 -0.80 1.64 -3.69
N VAL A 87 -0.38 1.08 -4.83
CA VAL A 87 -0.21 1.86 -6.08
C VAL A 87 -1.56 2.40 -6.58
N ALA A 88 -2.61 1.62 -6.49
CA ALA A 88 -3.95 2.04 -6.95
C ALA A 88 -4.57 3.11 -6.05
N GLU A 89 -4.28 3.08 -4.75
CA GLU A 89 -4.79 4.07 -3.78
C GLU A 89 -4.11 5.43 -3.91
N THR A 90 -2.84 5.45 -4.36
CA THR A 90 -2.13 6.71 -4.63
C THR A 90 -2.55 7.37 -5.94
N ASN A 91 -3.54 6.84 -6.66
CA ASN A 91 -4.02 7.33 -7.95
C ASN A 91 -2.91 7.56 -8.99
N ARG A 92 -1.78 6.83 -8.88
CA ARG A 92 -0.66 6.92 -9.82
C ARG A 92 -0.78 5.92 -10.96
N ALA A 93 -0.22 6.29 -12.12
CA ALA A 93 -0.14 5.35 -13.23
C ALA A 93 0.49 4.02 -12.77
N PRO A 94 -0.10 2.86 -13.12
CA PRO A 94 -1.09 2.63 -14.18
C PRO A 94 -2.58 2.84 -13.79
N PHE A 95 -2.88 3.17 -12.51
CA PHE A 95 -4.24 3.29 -11.98
C PHE A 95 -4.75 4.74 -11.92
N ASP A 96 -4.16 5.63 -12.69
CA ASP A 96 -4.48 7.05 -12.78
C ASP A 96 -5.72 7.31 -13.64
N VAL A 97 -6.88 6.93 -13.13
CA VAL A 97 -8.18 7.16 -13.80
C VAL A 97 -8.83 8.45 -13.31
N ALA A 98 -8.45 8.91 -12.14
CA ALA A 98 -8.98 10.14 -11.54
C ALA A 98 -8.54 11.40 -12.29
N GLU A 99 -7.29 11.39 -12.79
CA GLU A 99 -6.68 12.50 -13.55
C GLU A 99 -6.79 12.32 -15.06
N GLY A 100 -7.49 11.29 -15.55
CA GLY A 100 -7.56 10.91 -16.95
C GLY A 100 -7.82 12.09 -17.89
N GLU A 101 -6.77 12.84 -18.26
CA GLU A 101 -6.83 14.03 -19.13
C GLU A 101 -7.57 13.76 -20.44
N SER A 102 -7.51 12.53 -20.94
CA SER A 102 -8.18 12.11 -22.16
C SER A 102 -9.68 11.81 -22.00
N GLU A 103 -10.18 11.58 -20.76
CA GLU A 103 -11.57 11.20 -20.51
C GLU A 103 -12.39 12.28 -19.79
N ILE A 104 -11.79 12.98 -18.82
CA ILE A 104 -12.48 13.90 -17.88
C ILE A 104 -11.70 15.21 -17.71
N VAL A 105 -11.00 15.68 -18.72
CA VAL A 105 -10.22 16.95 -18.77
C VAL A 105 -9.07 17.02 -17.76
N ALA A 106 -9.28 16.93 -16.46
CA ALA A 106 -8.29 16.78 -15.39
C ALA A 106 -8.94 16.29 -14.08
N GLY A 107 -10.05 15.57 -14.18
CA GLY A 107 -10.71 14.99 -13.01
C GLY A 107 -11.26 16.02 -12.02
N PHE A 108 -11.06 15.79 -10.72
CA PHE A 108 -11.62 16.64 -9.66
C PHE A 108 -10.87 17.94 -9.46
N HIS A 109 -9.65 18.11 -10.03
CA HIS A 109 -8.88 19.38 -9.88
C HIS A 109 -9.10 20.37 -11.02
N VAL A 110 -10.00 20.13 -11.96
CA VAL A 110 -10.22 20.98 -13.15
C VAL A 110 -10.40 22.46 -12.80
N GLU A 111 -11.15 22.74 -11.73
CA GLU A 111 -11.48 24.10 -11.30
C GLU A 111 -10.47 24.70 -10.29
N TYR A 112 -9.50 23.88 -9.83
CA TYR A 112 -8.51 24.33 -8.86
C TYR A 112 -7.25 24.82 -9.55
N SER A 113 -6.77 26.00 -9.14
CA SER A 113 -5.54 26.62 -9.66
C SER A 113 -4.64 27.14 -8.53
N GLY A 114 -3.40 27.46 -8.87
CA GLY A 114 -2.46 28.07 -7.94
C GLY A 114 -2.18 27.23 -6.71
N PHE A 115 -2.28 27.83 -5.53
CA PHE A 115 -1.93 27.19 -4.26
C PHE A 115 -2.83 26.00 -3.90
N ALA A 116 -4.12 26.07 -4.19
CA ALA A 116 -5.05 24.98 -3.91
C ALA A 116 -4.70 23.70 -4.71
N PHE A 117 -4.35 23.86 -5.98
CA PHE A 117 -3.86 22.76 -6.81
C PHE A 117 -2.57 22.14 -6.24
N ALA A 118 -1.62 22.98 -5.81
CA ALA A 118 -0.37 22.52 -5.22
C ALA A 118 -0.58 21.70 -3.93
N LEU A 119 -1.60 22.01 -3.13
CA LEU A 119 -1.94 21.26 -1.91
C LEU A 119 -2.42 19.84 -2.23
N PHE A 120 -3.20 19.62 -3.28
CA PHE A 120 -3.61 18.28 -3.70
C PHE A 120 -2.40 17.43 -4.11
N PHE A 121 -1.50 17.97 -4.92
CA PHE A 121 -0.27 17.29 -5.29
C PHE A 121 0.62 16.97 -4.08
N LEU A 122 0.79 17.94 -3.18
CA LEU A 122 1.56 17.74 -1.97
C LEU A 122 0.97 16.61 -1.11
N ALA A 123 -0.35 16.57 -0.94
CA ALA A 123 -1.04 15.52 -0.20
C ALA A 123 -0.79 14.13 -0.81
N GLU A 124 -0.82 14.03 -2.13
CA GLU A 124 -0.57 12.79 -2.86
C GLU A 124 0.86 12.27 -2.66
N TYR A 125 1.87 13.13 -2.76
CA TYR A 125 3.26 12.73 -2.49
C TYR A 125 3.51 12.34 -1.04
N ILE A 126 2.92 13.07 -0.07
CA ILE A 126 3.00 12.71 1.35
C ILE A 126 2.36 11.35 1.58
N PHE A 127 1.24 11.06 0.91
CA PHE A 127 0.57 9.79 1.02
C PHE A 127 1.39 8.62 0.44
N MET A 128 2.09 8.82 -0.69
CA MET A 128 3.06 7.85 -1.22
C MET A 128 4.17 7.54 -0.21
N ILE A 129 4.73 8.55 0.44
CA ILE A 129 5.78 8.39 1.47
C ILE A 129 5.23 7.60 2.66
N LEU A 130 4.02 7.91 3.11
CA LEU A 130 3.34 7.21 4.21
C LEU A 130 3.17 5.71 3.90
N ILE A 131 2.65 5.39 2.71
CA ILE A 131 2.47 4.00 2.27
C ILE A 131 3.82 3.30 2.16
N GLY A 132 4.84 3.95 1.63
CA GLY A 132 6.20 3.41 1.58
C GLY A 132 6.75 3.07 2.97
N ALA A 133 6.53 3.94 3.95
CA ALA A 133 6.91 3.71 5.35
C ALA A 133 6.11 2.53 5.97
N LEU A 134 4.79 2.48 5.76
CA LEU A 134 3.95 1.37 6.22
C LEU A 134 4.38 0.04 5.59
N THR A 135 4.67 0.01 4.30
CA THR A 135 5.18 -1.20 3.62
C THR A 135 6.49 -1.67 4.25
N ALA A 136 7.41 -0.74 4.53
CA ALA A 136 8.68 -1.06 5.17
C ALA A 136 8.49 -1.66 6.56
N ILE A 137 7.60 -1.12 7.38
CA ILE A 137 7.34 -1.58 8.75
C ILE A 137 6.60 -2.93 8.76
N MET A 138 5.53 -3.05 7.98
CA MET A 138 4.62 -4.19 8.03
C MET A 138 5.21 -5.44 7.35
N PHE A 139 5.94 -5.27 6.25
CA PHE A 139 6.39 -6.40 5.42
C PHE A 139 7.91 -6.56 5.35
N LEU A 140 8.67 -5.48 5.41
CA LEU A 140 10.12 -5.50 5.18
C LEU A 140 10.95 -5.37 6.47
N GLY A 141 10.36 -5.60 7.64
CA GLY A 141 11.07 -5.57 8.91
C GLY A 141 11.49 -4.19 9.40
N GLY A 142 10.88 -3.11 8.92
CA GLY A 142 11.12 -1.74 9.39
C GLY A 142 12.61 -1.37 9.43
N TRP A 143 13.11 -1.08 10.63
CA TRP A 143 14.50 -0.70 10.87
C TRP A 143 15.49 -1.87 11.01
N LEU A 144 15.04 -3.13 10.88
CA LEU A 144 15.92 -4.29 10.92
C LEU A 144 16.85 -4.30 9.73
N SER A 145 18.11 -4.71 9.95
CA SER A 145 19.08 -4.92 8.88
C SER A 145 18.69 -6.13 8.03
N PRO A 146 18.89 -6.07 6.69
CA PRO A 146 18.77 -7.23 5.82
C PRO A 146 19.91 -8.25 5.99
N PHE A 147 20.99 -7.84 6.65
CA PHE A 147 22.17 -8.67 6.89
C PHE A 147 22.17 -9.26 8.30
N PRO A 148 22.69 -10.49 8.50
CA PRO A 148 22.83 -11.07 9.81
C PRO A 148 23.63 -10.17 10.77
N GLN A 149 23.29 -10.17 12.03
CA GLN A 149 23.97 -9.36 13.07
C GLN A 149 25.47 -9.65 13.21
N ILE A 150 25.93 -10.77 12.66
CA ILE A 150 27.36 -11.17 12.62
C ILE A 150 28.23 -10.13 11.87
N TRP A 151 27.66 -9.31 10.99
CA TRP A 151 28.36 -8.28 10.22
C TRP A 151 28.59 -6.96 10.99
N GLY A 152 28.55 -6.98 12.30
CA GLY A 152 28.86 -5.85 13.17
C GLY A 152 27.97 -4.63 12.92
N PHE A 153 28.57 -3.48 12.60
CA PHE A 153 27.85 -2.21 12.43
C PHE A 153 26.78 -2.24 11.33
N ILE A 154 27.01 -2.99 10.26
CA ILE A 154 26.06 -3.13 9.12
C ILE A 154 24.87 -4.00 9.50
N GLY A 155 25.05 -5.00 10.38
CA GLY A 155 23.99 -5.86 10.89
C GLY A 155 23.12 -5.23 11.98
N ALA A 156 23.51 -4.07 12.51
CA ALA A 156 22.77 -3.41 13.60
C ALA A 156 21.47 -2.78 13.09
N PRO A 157 20.35 -2.89 13.83
CA PRO A 157 19.11 -2.20 13.49
C PRO A 157 19.31 -0.68 13.58
N SER A 158 18.92 0.05 12.52
CA SER A 158 19.05 1.50 12.48
C SER A 158 17.99 2.17 11.62
N ALA A 159 17.75 3.46 11.86
CA ALA A 159 16.84 4.26 11.03
C ALA A 159 17.28 4.32 9.56
N PHE A 160 18.58 4.19 9.28
CA PHE A 160 19.12 4.16 7.93
C PHE A 160 18.49 3.04 7.10
N TRP A 161 18.34 1.83 7.65
CA TRP A 161 17.70 0.70 6.96
C TRP A 161 16.24 0.95 6.66
N MET A 162 15.53 1.62 7.55
CA MET A 162 14.13 2.00 7.31
C MET A 162 14.01 2.97 6.13
N PHE A 163 14.83 4.03 6.09
CA PHE A 163 14.83 4.98 4.98
C PHE A 163 15.24 4.35 3.66
N LEU A 164 16.22 3.44 3.67
CA LEU A 164 16.66 2.72 2.47
C LEU A 164 15.53 1.83 1.90
N LYS A 165 14.82 1.10 2.74
CA LYS A 165 13.67 0.28 2.32
C LYS A 165 12.52 1.12 1.79
N MET A 166 12.21 2.24 2.46
CA MET A 166 11.22 3.20 2.01
C MET A 166 11.60 3.77 0.65
N ALA A 167 12.86 4.19 0.45
CA ALA A 167 13.36 4.67 -0.82
C ALA A 167 13.28 3.60 -1.93
N PHE A 168 13.53 2.34 -1.60
CA PHE A 168 13.38 1.21 -2.52
C PHE A 168 11.93 1.03 -2.99
N ILE A 169 10.96 1.14 -2.09
CA ILE A 169 9.53 1.08 -2.43
C ILE A 169 9.15 2.28 -3.31
N LEU A 170 9.57 3.50 -2.95
CA LEU A 170 9.30 4.69 -3.76
C LEU A 170 9.92 4.60 -5.16
N TYR A 171 11.13 4.04 -5.27
CA TYR A 171 11.74 3.73 -6.57
C TYR A 171 10.89 2.73 -7.36
N GLY A 172 10.35 1.71 -6.70
CA GLY A 172 9.41 0.76 -7.31
C GLY A 172 8.17 1.44 -7.89
N TYR A 173 7.61 2.45 -7.21
CA TYR A 173 6.50 3.26 -7.74
C TYR A 173 6.88 3.98 -9.04
N LEU A 174 8.08 4.60 -9.08
CA LEU A 174 8.57 5.28 -10.27
C LEU A 174 8.77 4.29 -11.43
N TRP A 175 9.29 3.10 -11.13
CA TRP A 175 9.50 2.06 -12.13
C TRP A 175 8.18 1.52 -12.69
N ILE A 176 7.21 1.23 -11.84
CA ILE A 176 5.86 0.80 -12.24
C ILE A 176 5.21 1.86 -13.13
N ARG A 177 5.29 3.14 -12.74
CA ARG A 177 4.76 4.26 -13.52
C ARG A 177 5.37 4.34 -14.93
N ALA A 178 6.66 4.07 -15.07
CA ALA A 178 7.36 4.14 -16.36
C ALA A 178 7.14 2.91 -17.25
N THR A 179 6.77 1.76 -16.67
CA THR A 179 6.74 0.48 -17.38
C THR A 179 5.35 0.09 -17.84
N PHE A 180 4.32 0.33 -17.01
CA PHE A 180 2.97 -0.14 -17.29
C PHE A 180 2.12 0.91 -17.99
N PRO A 181 1.33 0.52 -19.02
CA PRO A 181 0.35 1.39 -19.63
C PRO A 181 -0.83 1.63 -18.66
N ARG A 182 -1.57 2.72 -18.86
CA ARG A 182 -2.76 3.06 -18.10
C ARG A 182 -3.86 2.01 -18.30
N TYR A 183 -4.47 1.57 -17.21
CA TYR A 183 -5.64 0.68 -17.24
C TYR A 183 -6.94 1.45 -17.38
N ARG A 184 -7.95 0.80 -17.99
CA ARG A 184 -9.30 1.34 -18.07
C ARG A 184 -10.02 1.20 -16.73
N TYR A 185 -10.92 2.13 -16.41
CA TYR A 185 -11.68 2.12 -15.15
C TYR A 185 -12.37 0.77 -14.85
N ASP A 186 -13.02 0.16 -15.86
CA ASP A 186 -13.68 -1.14 -15.70
C ASP A 186 -12.72 -2.26 -15.31
N GLN A 187 -11.50 -2.25 -15.83
CA GLN A 187 -10.47 -3.24 -15.52
C GLN A 187 -9.98 -3.08 -14.08
N ILE A 188 -9.79 -1.83 -13.65
CA ILE A 188 -9.37 -1.49 -12.30
C ILE A 188 -10.42 -1.95 -11.29
N MET A 189 -11.69 -1.63 -11.51
CA MET A 189 -12.78 -2.05 -10.61
C MET A 189 -12.95 -3.57 -10.58
N ARG A 190 -12.80 -4.27 -11.73
CA ARG A 190 -12.81 -5.74 -11.76
C ARG A 190 -11.65 -6.35 -10.99
N LEU A 191 -10.45 -5.80 -11.11
CA LEU A 191 -9.27 -6.26 -10.38
C LEU A 191 -9.49 -6.14 -8.87
N GLY A 192 -9.94 -4.99 -8.39
CA GLY A 192 -10.22 -4.77 -6.96
C GLY A 192 -11.25 -5.74 -6.41
N TRP A 193 -12.45 -5.73 -6.97
CA TRP A 193 -13.60 -6.48 -6.45
C TRP A 193 -13.55 -7.98 -6.71
N LYS A 194 -13.10 -8.41 -7.90
CA LYS A 194 -13.16 -9.83 -8.30
C LYS A 194 -11.89 -10.61 -7.99
N VAL A 195 -10.75 -9.94 -7.79
CA VAL A 195 -9.47 -10.61 -7.57
C VAL A 195 -8.89 -10.24 -6.20
N LEU A 196 -8.61 -8.97 -5.94
CA LEU A 196 -7.86 -8.60 -4.74
C LEU A 196 -8.64 -8.83 -3.45
N ILE A 197 -9.91 -8.40 -3.38
CA ILE A 197 -10.74 -8.59 -2.18
C ILE A 197 -10.97 -10.08 -1.89
N PRO A 198 -11.42 -10.93 -2.83
CA PRO A 198 -11.58 -12.36 -2.55
C PRO A 198 -10.27 -13.04 -2.14
N VAL A 199 -9.15 -12.71 -2.78
CA VAL A 199 -7.84 -13.28 -2.43
C VAL A 199 -7.45 -12.92 -1.00
N THR A 200 -7.62 -11.67 -0.57
CA THR A 200 -7.30 -11.27 0.81
C THR A 200 -8.19 -11.98 1.83
N PHE A 201 -9.50 -12.11 1.58
CA PHE A 201 -10.39 -12.85 2.48
C PHE A 201 -10.01 -14.33 2.58
N VAL A 202 -9.69 -14.98 1.47
CA VAL A 202 -9.19 -16.37 1.47
C VAL A 202 -7.89 -16.46 2.29
N CYS A 203 -6.96 -15.53 2.11
CA CYS A 203 -5.71 -15.49 2.88
C CYS A 203 -5.97 -15.32 4.39
N ILE A 204 -6.91 -14.45 4.80
CA ILE A 204 -7.28 -14.28 6.22
C ILE A 204 -7.78 -15.60 6.81
N VAL A 205 -8.68 -16.29 6.12
CA VAL A 205 -9.23 -17.57 6.59
C VAL A 205 -8.13 -18.63 6.69
N LEU A 206 -7.31 -18.77 5.66
CA LEU A 206 -6.21 -19.74 5.64
C LEU A 206 -5.18 -19.47 6.75
N LEU A 207 -4.81 -18.21 6.96
CA LEU A 207 -3.91 -17.81 8.03
C LEU A 207 -4.53 -18.07 9.41
N GLY A 208 -5.81 -17.75 9.61
CA GLY A 208 -6.51 -18.03 10.86
C GLY A 208 -6.53 -19.51 11.19
N LEU A 209 -6.84 -20.38 10.21
CA LEU A 209 -6.81 -21.84 10.38
C LEU A 209 -5.39 -22.34 10.66
N TRP A 210 -4.39 -21.82 9.97
CA TRP A 210 -2.98 -22.19 10.21
C TRP A 210 -2.52 -21.80 11.61
N MET A 211 -2.87 -20.61 12.10
CA MET A 211 -2.48 -20.17 13.45
C MET A 211 -3.08 -21.02 14.56
N ILE A 212 -4.30 -21.55 14.36
CA ILE A 212 -4.94 -22.47 15.31
C ILE A 212 -4.30 -23.87 15.25
N SER A 213 -3.71 -24.26 14.15
CA SER A 213 -3.10 -25.56 13.98
C SER A 213 -1.83 -25.73 14.84
N PRO A 214 -1.46 -26.98 15.24
CA PRO A 214 -0.21 -27.22 15.99
C PRO A 214 1.05 -26.96 15.18
N LEU A 215 0.95 -26.81 13.86
CA LEU A 215 2.03 -26.55 12.90
C LEU A 215 2.31 -25.04 12.69
N SER A 216 1.75 -24.17 13.52
CA SER A 216 1.93 -22.74 13.35
C SER A 216 3.39 -22.32 13.55
N LEU A 217 3.93 -21.55 12.60
CA LEU A 217 5.29 -21.03 12.61
C LEU A 217 5.47 -19.81 13.58
N TRP A 218 4.37 -19.30 14.08
CA TRP A 218 4.31 -18.08 14.91
C TRP A 218 3.83 -18.35 16.36
N LYS A 219 4.07 -19.57 16.87
CA LYS A 219 3.86 -19.91 18.28
C LYS A 219 5.06 -19.57 19.13
#